data_988e2debfa7bb1071d0c5869714e46c9
#
_entry.id   988e2debfa7bb1071d0c5869714e46c9
#
_cell.length_a   1.000
_cell.length_b   1.000
_cell.length_c   1.000
_cell.angle_alpha   90.00
_cell.angle_beta   90.00
_cell.angle_gamma   90.00
#
_symmetry.space_group_name_H-M   'P 1'
#
loop_
_entity.id
_entity.type
_entity.pdbx_description
1 polymer ?
#
loop_
_entity_poly.entity_id
_entity_poly.type
_entity_poly.pdbx_seq_one_letter_code
_entity_poly.pdbx_strand_id
1 'polypeptide(L)'
;MSKHETKMTRWYAKTRYPKGFLMEEYLALPRGKTNGKRLMDGVIVFRKPFVKRKLIKGERVVVVQSKHRRLGMGLIGQVIVSRDLVERLGVKVMKSVGVCTEMDTVMHRMLRKHPKCRAVVYRAA
;
A
#
# COMPACT_ATOMS: atom_id res chain seq x y z
N MET A 1 6.83 8.39 6.67
CA MET A 1 6.48 7.10 7.29
C MET A 1 7.34 6.90 8.53
N SER A 2 6.76 6.43 9.61
CA SER A 2 7.51 6.20 10.84
C SER A 2 8.40 4.97 10.72
N LYS A 3 9.37 4.86 11.65
CA LYS A 3 10.26 3.71 11.74
C LYS A 3 9.50 2.38 11.88
N HIS A 4 8.43 2.38 12.68
CA HIS A 4 7.58 1.20 12.86
C HIS A 4 6.85 0.84 11.57
N GLU A 5 6.33 1.83 10.88
CA GLU A 5 5.57 1.62 9.65
C GLU A 5 6.46 1.15 8.51
N THR A 6 7.70 1.63 8.44
CA THR A 6 8.68 1.13 7.48
C THR A 6 8.92 -0.37 7.67
N LYS A 7 9.11 -0.77 8.92
CA LYS A 7 9.33 -2.17 9.29
C LYS A 7 8.14 -3.05 8.90
N MET A 8 6.93 -2.56 9.16
CA MET A 8 5.69 -3.27 8.86
C MET A 8 5.51 -3.44 7.34
N THR A 9 5.78 -2.40 6.58
CA THR A 9 5.69 -2.43 5.11
C THR A 9 6.68 -3.44 4.53
N ARG A 10 7.92 -3.43 4.98
CA ARG A 10 8.96 -4.37 4.55
C ARG A 10 8.60 -5.81 4.91
N TRP A 11 8.07 -6.03 6.11
CA TRP A 11 7.62 -7.34 6.56
C TRP A 11 6.55 -7.91 5.63
N TYR A 12 5.57 -7.09 5.28
CA TYR A 12 4.49 -7.52 4.40
C TYR A 12 5.04 -7.92 3.03
N ALA A 13 5.86 -7.07 2.43
CA ALA A 13 6.43 -7.34 1.11
C ALA A 13 7.28 -8.61 1.11
N LYS A 14 8.14 -8.78 2.10
CA LYS A 14 9.01 -9.94 2.21
C LYS A 14 8.25 -11.22 2.45
N THR A 15 7.20 -11.16 3.29
CA THR A 15 6.44 -12.35 3.68
C THR A 15 5.48 -12.81 2.59
N ARG A 16 4.80 -11.87 1.94
CA ARG A 16 3.76 -12.22 0.96
C ARG A 16 4.26 -12.24 -0.48
N TYR A 17 5.25 -11.43 -0.80
CA TYR A 17 5.76 -11.29 -2.17
C TYR A 17 7.28 -11.28 -2.17
N PRO A 18 7.93 -12.41 -1.75
CA PRO A 18 9.40 -12.44 -1.64
C PRO A 18 10.13 -12.24 -2.96
N LYS A 19 9.45 -12.49 -4.08
CA LYS A 19 10.03 -12.27 -5.42
C LYS A 19 9.66 -10.90 -6.00
N GLY A 20 8.87 -10.12 -5.28
CA GLY A 20 8.50 -8.79 -5.69
C GLY A 20 9.58 -7.78 -5.29
N PHE A 21 9.53 -6.62 -5.93
CA PHE A 21 10.40 -5.50 -5.59
C PHE A 21 9.57 -4.40 -4.94
N LEU A 22 9.92 -4.03 -3.71
CA LEU A 22 9.22 -3.00 -2.94
C LEU A 22 9.82 -1.63 -3.24
N MET A 23 8.99 -0.73 -3.75
CA MET A 23 9.34 0.69 -3.88
C MET A 23 8.73 1.43 -2.69
N GLU A 24 9.58 1.83 -1.75
CA GLU A 24 9.14 2.54 -0.54
C GLU A 24 8.88 4.01 -0.84
N GLU A 25 7.91 4.57 -0.14
CA GLU A 25 7.53 5.99 -0.25
C GLU A 25 7.36 6.44 -1.70
N TYR A 26 6.57 5.68 -2.44
CA TYR A 26 6.34 5.95 -3.86
C TYR A 26 5.44 7.17 -4.04
N LEU A 27 5.90 8.14 -4.83
CA LEU A 27 5.13 9.34 -5.12
C LEU A 27 4.05 9.05 -6.15
N ALA A 28 2.81 8.85 -5.68
CA ALA A 28 1.67 8.57 -6.54
C ALA A 28 1.00 9.83 -7.08
N LEU A 29 1.09 10.92 -6.33
CA LEU A 29 0.50 12.20 -6.73
C LEU A 29 1.46 13.32 -6.33
N PRO A 30 2.03 14.05 -7.31
CA PRO A 30 2.87 15.19 -7.00
C PRO A 30 2.03 16.38 -6.53
N ARG A 31 2.68 17.28 -5.80
CA ARG A 31 2.01 18.50 -5.34
C ARG A 31 1.53 19.32 -6.54
N GLY A 32 0.28 19.77 -6.47
CA GLY A 32 -0.32 20.65 -7.47
C GLY A 32 -0.82 21.93 -6.84
N LYS A 33 -1.50 22.78 -7.63
CA LYS A 33 -2.05 24.04 -7.14
C LYS A 33 -3.16 23.84 -6.12
N THR A 34 -3.94 22.78 -6.27
CA THR A 34 -5.11 22.52 -5.43
C THR A 34 -5.01 21.22 -4.62
N ASN A 35 -3.87 20.53 -4.68
CA ASN A 35 -3.67 19.28 -3.95
C ASN A 35 -2.27 19.18 -3.37
N GLY A 36 -2.15 18.48 -2.26
CA GLY A 36 -0.86 18.11 -1.69
C GLY A 36 -0.29 16.88 -2.37
N LYS A 37 0.99 16.61 -2.14
CA LYS A 37 1.59 15.37 -2.63
C LYS A 37 1.09 14.18 -1.82
N ARG A 38 1.02 13.01 -2.46
CA ARG A 38 0.63 11.76 -1.80
C ARG A 38 1.66 10.69 -2.06
N LEU A 39 2.20 10.17 -0.96
CA LEU A 39 3.18 9.08 -0.98
C LEU A 39 2.49 7.80 -0.53
N MET A 40 2.77 6.71 -1.25
CA MET A 40 2.37 5.38 -0.82
C MET A 40 3.51 4.81 0.01
N ASP A 41 3.20 4.20 1.16
CA ASP A 41 4.24 3.60 2.01
C ASP A 41 5.03 2.56 1.22
N GLY A 42 4.34 1.76 0.41
CA GLY A 42 5.00 0.83 -0.48
C GLY A 42 4.17 0.52 -1.71
N VAL A 43 4.86 0.30 -2.81
CA VAL A 43 4.28 -0.26 -4.03
C VAL A 43 5.16 -1.44 -4.44
N ILE A 44 4.57 -2.62 -4.54
CA ILE A 44 5.30 -3.84 -4.89
C ILE A 44 5.10 -4.10 -6.38
N VAL A 45 6.20 -4.19 -7.12
CA VAL A 45 6.21 -4.53 -8.54
C VAL A 45 6.90 -5.88 -8.73
N PHE A 46 6.69 -6.50 -9.89
CA PHE A 46 7.16 -7.88 -10.14
C PHE A 46 8.17 -7.95 -11.27
N ARG A 47 8.93 -6.88 -11.45
CA ARG A 47 10.01 -6.77 -12.43
C ARG A 47 11.34 -6.55 -11.73
N LYS A 48 12.43 -6.61 -12.50
CA LYS A 48 13.77 -6.50 -11.95
C LYS A 48 14.02 -5.11 -11.33
N PRO A 49 14.66 -5.05 -10.15
CA PRO A 49 14.80 -3.82 -9.38
C PRO A 49 15.69 -2.74 -10.01
N PHE A 50 16.54 -3.08 -10.96
CA PHE A 50 17.38 -2.07 -11.61
C PHE A 50 16.64 -1.18 -12.62
N VAL A 51 15.37 -1.48 -12.88
CA VAL A 51 14.54 -0.63 -13.72
C VAL A 51 14.17 0.62 -12.90
N LYS A 52 14.06 1.78 -13.56
CA LYS A 52 13.74 3.04 -12.89
C LYS A 52 12.53 2.92 -11.96
N ARG A 53 12.57 3.67 -10.86
CA ARG A 53 11.47 3.75 -9.90
C ARG A 53 10.28 4.48 -10.49
N LYS A 54 9.74 3.95 -11.56
CA LYS A 54 8.58 4.51 -12.23
C LYS A 54 7.70 3.35 -12.67
N LEU A 55 6.41 3.45 -12.37
CA LEU A 55 5.45 2.43 -12.75
C LEU A 55 5.31 2.41 -14.28
N ILE A 56 5.24 1.21 -14.83
CA ILE A 56 5.09 0.98 -16.26
C ILE A 56 3.59 0.76 -16.53
N LYS A 57 3.06 1.48 -17.51
CA LYS A 57 1.64 1.38 -17.88
C LYS A 57 1.24 -0.08 -18.11
N GLY A 58 0.16 -0.49 -17.46
CA GLY A 58 -0.39 -1.83 -17.57
C GLY A 58 0.23 -2.87 -16.65
N GLU A 59 1.32 -2.55 -15.94
CA GLU A 59 1.90 -3.54 -15.02
C GLU A 59 1.02 -3.77 -13.81
N ARG A 60 1.16 -4.96 -13.21
CA ARG A 60 0.42 -5.33 -12.00
C ARG A 60 1.21 -4.92 -10.77
N VAL A 61 0.53 -4.35 -9.79
CA VAL A 61 1.18 -3.88 -8.56
C VAL A 61 0.33 -4.21 -7.34
N VAL A 62 0.99 -4.23 -6.17
CA VAL A 62 0.33 -4.31 -4.87
C VAL A 62 0.68 -3.04 -4.11
N VAL A 63 -0.34 -2.35 -3.60
CA VAL A 63 -0.16 -1.11 -2.84
C VAL A 63 -0.23 -1.42 -1.36
N VAL A 64 0.70 -0.89 -0.58
CA VAL A 64 0.77 -1.13 0.86
C VAL A 64 0.77 0.19 1.61
N GLN A 65 -0.10 0.28 2.60
CA GLN A 65 -0.11 1.36 3.58
C GLN A 65 -0.01 0.74 4.97
N SER A 66 0.77 1.34 5.84
CA SER A 66 0.99 0.79 7.18
C SER A 66 0.65 1.83 8.25
N LYS A 67 0.11 1.36 9.36
CA LYS A 67 -0.20 2.20 10.50
C LYS A 67 0.08 1.42 11.78
N HIS A 68 0.88 1.96 12.67
CA HIS A 68 1.20 1.32 13.94
C HIS A 68 0.07 1.52 14.94
N ARG A 69 -1.10 1.00 14.59
CA ARG A 69 -2.36 1.13 15.35
C ARG A 69 -3.30 -0.02 15.03
N ARG A 70 -4.37 -0.13 15.82
CA ARG A 70 -5.53 -0.95 15.46
C ARG A 70 -6.12 -0.44 14.14
N LEU A 71 -6.64 -1.34 13.33
CA LEU A 71 -7.31 -0.99 12.09
C LEU A 71 -8.46 -0.01 12.37
N GLY A 72 -8.41 1.16 11.76
CA GLY A 72 -9.40 2.21 11.93
C GLY A 72 -9.74 2.91 10.64
N MET A 73 -10.61 3.92 10.73
CA MET A 73 -11.11 4.63 9.54
C MET A 73 -10.01 5.34 8.76
N GLY A 74 -8.98 5.84 9.44
CA GLY A 74 -7.87 6.52 8.77
C GLY A 74 -7.12 5.60 7.82
N LEU A 75 -6.73 4.41 8.29
CA LEU A 75 -6.03 3.45 7.45
C LEU A 75 -6.95 2.91 6.35
N ILE A 76 -8.21 2.66 6.66
CA ILE A 76 -9.19 2.21 5.66
C ILE A 76 -9.31 3.23 4.53
N GLY A 77 -9.45 4.51 4.86
CA GLY A 77 -9.51 5.57 3.87
C GLY A 77 -8.25 5.62 3.01
N GLN A 78 -7.07 5.47 3.64
CA GLN A 78 -5.81 5.43 2.91
C GLN A 78 -5.75 4.26 1.94
N VAL A 79 -6.18 3.08 2.36
CA VAL A 79 -6.15 1.87 1.51
C VAL A 79 -7.03 2.04 0.28
N ILE A 80 -8.25 2.53 0.47
CA ILE A 80 -9.21 2.71 -0.63
C ILE A 80 -8.73 3.79 -1.59
N VAL A 81 -8.35 4.95 -1.07
CA VAL A 81 -7.92 6.08 -1.90
C VAL A 81 -6.60 5.77 -2.60
N SER A 82 -5.68 5.05 -1.92
CA SER A 82 -4.42 4.65 -2.54
C SER A 82 -4.62 3.76 -3.75
N ARG A 83 -5.57 2.82 -3.67
CA ARG A 83 -5.93 1.99 -4.82
C ARG A 83 -6.28 2.86 -6.02
N ASP A 84 -7.16 3.84 -5.81
CA ASP A 84 -7.64 4.70 -6.89
C ASP A 84 -6.53 5.62 -7.42
N LEU A 85 -5.72 6.19 -6.53
CA LEU A 85 -4.62 7.06 -6.92
C LEU A 85 -3.58 6.33 -7.77
N VAL A 86 -3.24 5.10 -7.38
CA VAL A 86 -2.24 4.32 -8.12
C VAL A 86 -2.81 3.85 -9.46
N GLU A 87 -4.08 3.46 -9.50
CA GLU A 87 -4.73 3.07 -10.76
C GLU A 87 -4.75 4.21 -11.79
N ARG A 88 -4.82 5.47 -11.33
CA ARG A 88 -4.74 6.63 -12.22
C ARG A 88 -3.43 6.69 -13.01
N LEU A 89 -2.39 6.03 -12.52
CA LEU A 89 -1.09 5.99 -13.20
C LEU A 89 -1.06 4.99 -14.36
N GLY A 90 -2.18 4.31 -14.63
CA GLY A 90 -2.30 3.38 -15.74
C GLY A 90 -1.84 1.96 -15.43
N VAL A 91 -1.68 1.62 -14.17
CA VAL A 91 -1.29 0.26 -13.75
C VAL A 91 -2.51 -0.50 -13.22
N LYS A 92 -2.35 -1.80 -13.05
CA LYS A 92 -3.40 -2.67 -12.50
C LYS A 92 -3.08 -2.97 -11.05
N VAL A 93 -3.85 -2.41 -10.14
CA VAL A 93 -3.71 -2.72 -8.71
C VAL A 93 -4.35 -4.07 -8.45
N MET A 94 -3.53 -5.05 -8.07
CA MET A 94 -4.01 -6.39 -7.71
C MET A 94 -4.62 -6.40 -6.32
N LYS A 95 -3.96 -5.71 -5.38
CA LYS A 95 -4.40 -5.56 -4.00
C LYS A 95 -3.94 -4.22 -3.48
N SER A 96 -4.76 -3.63 -2.61
CA SER A 96 -4.41 -2.49 -1.79
C SER A 96 -4.56 -2.93 -0.34
N VAL A 97 -3.46 -2.92 0.41
CA VAL A 97 -3.39 -3.56 1.72
C VAL A 97 -3.02 -2.55 2.80
N GLY A 98 -3.76 -2.61 3.90
CA GLY A 98 -3.43 -1.87 5.10
C GLY A 98 -2.80 -2.82 6.12
N VAL A 99 -1.57 -2.54 6.54
CA VAL A 99 -0.89 -3.31 7.59
C VAL A 99 -1.08 -2.57 8.91
N CYS A 100 -1.68 -3.25 9.89
CA CYS A 100 -1.98 -2.69 11.20
C CYS A 100 -1.37 -3.56 12.30
N THR A 101 -1.43 -3.10 13.54
CA THR A 101 -0.89 -3.88 14.67
C THR A 101 -1.97 -4.71 15.35
N GLU A 102 -3.23 -4.34 15.18
CA GLU A 102 -4.34 -5.05 15.79
C GLU A 102 -5.54 -5.01 14.84
N MET A 103 -6.21 -6.13 14.70
CA MET A 103 -7.38 -6.23 13.82
C MET A 103 -8.63 -5.69 14.53
N ASP A 104 -9.46 -5.00 13.76
CA ASP A 104 -10.82 -4.66 14.13
C ASP A 104 -11.72 -5.37 13.13
N THR A 105 -12.48 -6.35 13.60
CA THR A 105 -13.25 -7.21 12.70
C THR A 105 -14.37 -6.47 11.98
N VAL A 106 -14.99 -5.48 12.64
CA VAL A 106 -16.05 -4.67 12.03
C VAL A 106 -15.45 -3.78 10.93
N MET A 107 -14.35 -3.11 11.24
CA MET A 107 -13.66 -2.25 10.27
C MET A 107 -13.14 -3.05 9.08
N HIS A 108 -12.60 -4.25 9.33
CA HIS A 108 -12.10 -5.10 8.25
C HIS A 108 -13.25 -5.56 7.33
N ARG A 109 -14.40 -5.87 7.91
CA ARG A 109 -15.59 -6.23 7.12
C ARG A 109 -16.01 -5.08 6.20
N MET A 110 -15.96 -3.84 6.71
CA MET A 110 -16.26 -2.66 5.91
C MET A 110 -15.25 -2.47 4.78
N LEU A 111 -13.97 -2.62 5.09
CA LEU A 111 -12.91 -2.51 4.08
C LEU A 111 -13.07 -3.54 2.97
N ARG A 112 -13.42 -4.77 3.33
CA ARG A 112 -13.54 -5.87 2.37
C ARG A 112 -14.70 -5.70 1.39
N LYS A 113 -15.61 -4.78 1.62
CA LYS A 113 -16.66 -4.43 0.65
C LYS A 113 -16.09 -3.71 -0.56
N HIS A 114 -14.90 -3.13 -0.43
CA HIS A 114 -14.22 -2.45 -1.52
C HIS A 114 -13.33 -3.44 -2.26
N PRO A 115 -13.49 -3.56 -3.59
CA PRO A 115 -12.70 -4.52 -4.37
C PRO A 115 -11.20 -4.34 -4.17
N LYS A 116 -10.50 -5.46 -4.03
CA LYS A 116 -9.04 -5.53 -3.91
C LYS A 116 -8.48 -4.98 -2.60
N CYS A 117 -9.30 -4.48 -1.68
CA CYS A 117 -8.87 -3.89 -0.42
C CYS A 117 -8.89 -4.91 0.72
N ARG A 118 -7.81 -4.95 1.49
CA ARG A 118 -7.64 -5.88 2.62
C ARG A 118 -6.82 -5.23 3.71
N ALA A 119 -6.91 -5.79 4.91
CA ALA A 119 -6.03 -5.45 6.02
C ALA A 119 -5.38 -6.71 6.56
N VAL A 120 -4.14 -6.59 7.00
CA VAL A 120 -3.41 -7.68 7.66
C VAL A 120 -2.76 -7.16 8.92
N VAL A 121 -2.56 -8.07 9.89
CA VAL A 121 -1.91 -7.72 11.16
C VAL A 121 -0.42 -8.02 11.05
N TYR A 122 0.39 -7.03 11.40
CA TYR A 122 1.84 -7.18 11.48
C TYR A 122 2.20 -8.18 12.58
N ARG A 123 3.03 -9.13 12.25
CA ARG A 123 3.54 -10.11 13.22
C ARG A 123 5.05 -10.06 13.19
N ALA A 124 5.63 -9.48 14.22
CA ALA A 124 7.08 -9.50 14.39
C ALA A 124 7.53 -10.95 14.54
N ALA A 125 8.54 -11.33 13.78
CA ALA A 125 9.12 -12.66 13.87
C ALA A 125 9.90 -12.82 15.19
#